data_28f93a3609834526c3871422a1b0cdad
#
_entry.id   28f93a3609834526c3871422a1b0cdad
#
_cell.length_a   1.000
_cell.length_b   1.000
_cell.length_c   1.000
_cell.angle_alpha   90.00
_cell.angle_beta   90.00
_cell.angle_gamma   90.00
#
_symmetry.space_group_name_H-M   'P 1'
#
loop_
_entity.id
_entity.type
_entity.pdbx_description
1 polymer ?
#
loop_
_entity_poly.entity_id
_entity_poly.type
_entity_poly.pdbx_seq_one_letter_code
_entity_poly.pdbx_strand_id
1 'polypeptide(L)'
;MEEGFVDAHGVLIYYQTIGHGAPLMIVHGGPGASHDYLMPYLLPLARTNEIIFIDERGSGRSEKLEDTSQYTVENMVEDVESVRQALHLGKISLMGHSYGGVLAQAYAFKYQQNLTHLILGGTFYSTTEMNKVLAEEKRNMPAEALNRLETLEKAGLFNKGKDWEKGRYPDDYAKLAWGDGYFPYLYQHRPDPNYDPLAGNTTTSWDLYREMWGSDGEFVIDGNLKSVEYLDKLSSIHVPTLVICGDHDESNPSLSRTMHEKIAGSKLVIVPQAGHMAFVDQPNTYIKSVTDFLKGK
;
A
#
# COMPACT_ATOMS: atom_id res chain seq x y z
N MET A 1 10.66 15.99 15.53
CA MET A 1 10.60 15.52 14.14
C MET A 1 12.02 15.47 13.63
N GLU A 2 12.46 14.32 13.21
CA GLU A 2 13.78 14.08 12.63
C GLU A 2 13.59 13.39 11.29
N GLU A 3 14.49 13.58 10.36
CA GLU A 3 14.49 12.91 9.06
C GLU A 3 15.92 12.61 8.62
N GLY A 4 16.09 11.63 7.77
CA GLY A 4 17.40 11.24 7.27
C GLY A 4 17.35 10.07 6.31
N PHE A 5 18.51 9.49 6.09
CA PHE A 5 18.69 8.33 5.24
C PHE A 5 19.43 7.23 5.98
N VAL A 6 19.02 6.00 5.74
CA VAL A 6 19.72 4.79 6.18
C VAL A 6 20.29 4.10 4.95
N ASP A 7 21.55 3.72 5.01
CA ASP A 7 22.16 2.81 4.02
C ASP A 7 21.65 1.39 4.28
N ALA A 8 20.75 0.94 3.40
CA ALA A 8 20.20 -0.41 3.40
C ALA A 8 20.87 -1.23 2.28
N HIS A 9 22.04 -1.79 2.61
CA HIS A 9 22.84 -2.61 1.68
C HIS A 9 23.21 -1.88 0.37
N GLY A 10 23.63 -0.60 0.50
CA GLY A 10 24.05 0.23 -0.62
C GLY A 10 22.92 1.00 -1.29
N VAL A 11 21.72 1.02 -0.71
CA VAL A 11 20.58 1.83 -1.16
C VAL A 11 20.15 2.77 -0.03
N LEU A 12 20.05 4.06 -0.32
CA LEU A 12 19.65 5.05 0.66
C LEU A 12 18.13 5.09 0.82
N ILE A 13 17.67 4.65 2.00
CA ILE A 13 16.25 4.63 2.39
C ILE A 13 15.95 5.85 3.24
N TYR A 14 15.03 6.69 2.77
CA TYR A 14 14.56 7.85 3.51
C TYR A 14 13.63 7.43 4.65
N TYR A 15 13.80 8.10 5.80
CA TYR A 15 12.88 8.00 6.93
C TYR A 15 12.56 9.37 7.52
N GLN A 16 11.39 9.46 8.17
CA GLN A 16 10.99 10.61 8.96
C GLN A 16 10.34 10.13 10.26
N THR A 17 10.79 10.68 11.41
CA THR A 17 10.24 10.35 12.71
C THR A 17 9.43 11.49 13.31
N ILE A 18 8.30 11.18 13.93
CA ILE A 18 7.40 12.14 14.56
C ILE A 18 6.83 11.53 15.85
N GLY A 19 6.84 12.30 16.92
CA GLY A 19 6.32 11.87 18.22
C GLY A 19 7.37 11.20 19.09
N HIS A 20 6.92 10.45 20.08
CA HIS A 20 7.75 9.68 21.01
C HIS A 20 6.91 8.62 21.69
N GLY A 21 7.54 7.56 22.14
CA GLY A 21 6.86 6.40 22.75
C GLY A 21 7.24 5.09 22.07
N ALA A 22 6.32 4.14 22.04
CA ALA A 22 6.56 2.87 21.37
C ALA A 22 6.70 3.08 19.85
N PRO A 23 7.72 2.49 19.19
CA PRO A 23 7.94 2.71 17.77
C PRO A 23 6.85 2.07 16.91
N LEU A 24 6.29 2.88 16.00
CA LEU A 24 5.33 2.47 14.97
C LEU A 24 5.92 2.81 13.61
N MET A 25 6.46 1.83 12.93
CA MET A 25 6.95 2.00 11.56
C MET A 25 5.81 1.83 10.56
N ILE A 26 5.75 2.70 9.57
CA ILE A 26 4.69 2.74 8.57
C ILE A 26 5.30 2.63 7.18
N VAL A 27 4.84 1.64 6.42
CA VAL A 27 5.16 1.40 5.02
C VAL A 27 3.97 1.75 4.14
N HIS A 28 4.24 2.48 3.07
CA HIS A 28 3.20 3.05 2.21
C HIS A 28 2.72 2.08 1.12
N GLY A 29 1.71 2.49 0.37
CA GLY A 29 1.16 1.78 -0.77
C GLY A 29 1.77 2.18 -2.11
N GLY A 30 1.10 1.82 -3.14
CA GLY A 30 1.50 1.94 -4.53
C GLY A 30 1.48 0.55 -5.17
N PRO A 31 2.62 -0.06 -5.53
CA PRO A 31 4.02 0.31 -5.23
C PRO A 31 4.46 1.65 -5.86
N GLY A 32 5.49 2.27 -5.28
CA GLY A 32 6.10 3.46 -5.86
C GLY A 32 5.47 4.81 -5.47
N ALA A 33 4.50 4.85 -4.53
CA ALA A 33 4.02 6.11 -3.96
C ALA A 33 5.06 6.73 -2.99
N SER A 34 4.64 7.43 -1.97
CA SER A 34 5.47 7.90 -0.85
C SER A 34 4.63 7.96 0.42
N HIS A 35 5.29 8.10 1.58
CA HIS A 35 4.57 8.24 2.84
C HIS A 35 3.71 9.52 2.92
N ASP A 36 3.92 10.49 2.03
CA ASP A 36 3.25 11.80 2.07
C ASP A 36 1.72 11.71 2.09
N TYR A 37 1.12 10.73 1.43
CA TYR A 37 -0.33 10.58 1.42
C TYR A 37 -0.91 10.03 2.75
N LEU A 38 -0.09 9.33 3.54
CA LEU A 38 -0.47 8.78 4.84
C LEU A 38 -0.26 9.78 5.97
N MET A 39 0.83 10.56 5.88
CA MET A 39 1.32 11.39 6.97
C MET A 39 0.25 12.31 7.55
N PRO A 40 -0.49 13.14 6.78
CA PRO A 40 -1.43 14.10 7.35
C PRO A 40 -2.51 13.44 8.21
N TYR A 41 -2.91 12.23 7.84
CA TYR A 41 -4.03 11.52 8.48
C TYR A 41 -3.60 10.65 9.66
N LEU A 42 -2.35 10.17 9.67
CA LEU A 42 -1.83 9.29 10.72
C LEU A 42 -1.09 10.04 11.83
N LEU A 43 -0.84 11.35 11.66
CA LEU A 43 -0.24 12.19 12.70
C LEU A 43 -0.88 12.08 14.09
N PRO A 44 -2.20 11.90 14.25
CA PRO A 44 -2.78 11.73 15.58
C PRO A 44 -2.21 10.55 16.37
N LEU A 45 -1.66 9.51 15.72
CA LEU A 45 -0.99 8.38 16.36
C LEU A 45 0.32 8.79 17.06
N ALA A 46 0.96 9.90 16.64
CA ALA A 46 2.17 10.45 17.25
C ALA A 46 1.98 10.94 18.70
N ARG A 47 0.74 11.05 19.17
CA ARG A 47 0.44 11.39 20.56
C ARG A 47 0.86 10.31 21.55
N THR A 48 0.98 9.07 21.11
CA THR A 48 1.28 7.90 21.97
C THR A 48 2.37 7.00 21.42
N ASN A 49 2.83 7.27 20.20
CA ASN A 49 3.82 6.46 19.49
C ASN A 49 4.90 7.36 18.90
N GLU A 50 6.10 6.84 18.76
CA GLU A 50 7.07 7.36 17.83
C GLU A 50 6.75 6.76 16.45
N ILE A 51 6.23 7.59 15.54
CA ILE A 51 5.93 7.14 14.18
C ILE A 51 7.20 7.26 13.36
N ILE A 52 7.54 6.20 12.65
CA ILE A 52 8.63 6.15 11.68
C ILE A 52 8.00 5.92 10.30
N PHE A 53 7.88 6.98 9.51
CA PHE A 53 7.55 6.85 8.10
C PHE A 53 8.81 6.51 7.33
N ILE A 54 8.71 5.59 6.38
CA ILE A 54 9.77 5.32 5.41
C ILE A 54 9.23 5.45 3.99
N ASP A 55 10.06 5.90 3.08
CA ASP A 55 9.83 5.71 1.66
C ASP A 55 10.57 4.44 1.24
N GLU A 56 9.87 3.49 0.62
CA GLU A 56 10.50 2.24 0.16
C GLU A 56 11.52 2.54 -0.94
N ARG A 57 12.47 1.62 -1.18
CA ARG A 57 13.48 1.79 -2.26
C ARG A 57 12.84 2.21 -3.58
N GLY A 58 13.40 3.18 -4.25
CA GLY A 58 12.88 3.72 -5.51
C GLY A 58 11.66 4.64 -5.38
N SER A 59 11.11 4.80 -4.17
CA SER A 59 9.91 5.62 -3.91
C SER A 59 10.25 6.94 -3.23
N GLY A 60 9.39 7.91 -3.39
CA GLY A 60 9.45 9.19 -2.70
C GLY A 60 10.83 9.84 -2.72
N ARG A 61 11.44 9.97 -1.52
CA ARG A 61 12.77 10.54 -1.31
C ARG A 61 13.89 9.50 -1.27
N SER A 62 13.54 8.21 -1.21
CA SER A 62 14.52 7.12 -1.24
C SER A 62 15.21 7.03 -2.59
N GLU A 63 16.41 6.44 -2.58
CA GLU A 63 17.23 6.30 -3.78
C GLU A 63 16.52 5.51 -4.88
N LYS A 64 16.55 6.06 -6.09
CA LYS A 64 16.07 5.40 -7.30
C LYS A 64 17.18 4.58 -7.92
N LEU A 65 16.86 3.37 -8.33
CA LEU A 65 17.84 2.42 -8.86
C LEU A 65 17.80 2.40 -10.40
N GLU A 66 18.97 2.31 -11.01
CA GLU A 66 19.09 2.07 -12.46
C GLU A 66 18.66 0.64 -12.82
N ASP A 67 18.99 -0.31 -11.96
CA ASP A 67 18.58 -1.72 -12.10
C ASP A 67 17.23 -1.95 -11.42
N THR A 68 16.15 -1.84 -12.20
CA THR A 68 14.78 -2.00 -11.71
C THR A 68 14.47 -3.41 -11.21
N SER A 69 15.25 -4.42 -11.60
CA SER A 69 15.08 -5.80 -11.09
C SER A 69 15.29 -5.93 -9.59
N GLN A 70 15.89 -4.92 -8.95
CA GLN A 70 16.05 -4.85 -7.50
C GLN A 70 14.81 -4.35 -6.76
N TYR A 71 13.78 -3.87 -7.44
CA TYR A 71 12.50 -3.52 -6.85
C TYR A 71 11.69 -4.79 -6.57
N THR A 72 12.00 -5.48 -5.47
CA THR A 72 11.36 -6.72 -5.05
C THR A 72 10.86 -6.61 -3.61
N VAL A 73 9.82 -7.38 -3.27
CA VAL A 73 9.32 -7.44 -1.89
C VAL A 73 10.42 -7.91 -0.94
N GLU A 74 11.23 -8.88 -1.36
CA GLU A 74 12.33 -9.43 -0.57
C GLU A 74 13.37 -8.38 -0.19
N ASN A 75 13.80 -7.58 -1.15
CA ASN A 75 14.74 -6.50 -0.90
C ASN A 75 14.15 -5.41 0.01
N MET A 76 12.87 -5.05 -0.20
CA MET A 76 12.18 -4.07 0.64
C MET A 76 11.97 -4.56 2.08
N VAL A 77 11.81 -5.87 2.29
CA VAL A 77 11.82 -6.46 3.65
C VAL A 77 13.15 -6.21 4.35
N GLU A 78 14.28 -6.35 3.64
CA GLU A 78 15.61 -6.07 4.20
C GLU A 78 15.81 -4.57 4.47
N ASP A 79 15.21 -3.69 3.66
CA ASP A 79 15.25 -2.25 3.89
C ASP A 79 14.53 -1.88 5.20
N VAL A 80 13.32 -2.42 5.41
CA VAL A 80 12.58 -2.23 6.67
C VAL A 80 13.40 -2.66 7.87
N GLU A 81 14.05 -3.83 7.79
CA GLU A 81 14.92 -4.36 8.87
C GLU A 81 16.17 -3.48 9.06
N SER A 82 16.77 -2.99 7.97
CA SER A 82 17.95 -2.11 8.03
C SER A 82 17.62 -0.79 8.72
N VAL A 83 16.46 -0.18 8.40
CA VAL A 83 15.99 1.05 9.07
C VAL A 83 15.73 0.77 10.55
N ARG A 84 15.04 -0.34 10.89
CA ARG A 84 14.81 -0.72 12.29
C ARG A 84 16.11 -0.83 13.09
N GLN A 85 17.13 -1.47 12.52
CA GLN A 85 18.43 -1.67 13.16
C GLN A 85 19.22 -0.36 13.27
N ALA A 86 19.31 0.42 12.21
CA ALA A 86 20.05 1.68 12.17
C ALA A 86 19.51 2.72 13.17
N LEU A 87 18.19 2.76 13.35
CA LEU A 87 17.54 3.64 14.33
C LEU A 87 17.46 3.03 15.75
N HIS A 88 18.01 1.85 15.98
CA HIS A 88 18.03 1.14 17.27
C HIS A 88 16.64 0.95 17.92
N LEU A 89 15.60 0.72 17.10
CA LEU A 89 14.20 0.73 17.56
C LEU A 89 13.80 -0.48 18.43
N GLY A 90 14.66 -1.50 18.55
CA GLY A 90 14.28 -2.73 19.26
C GLY A 90 13.15 -3.47 18.52
N LYS A 91 12.07 -3.83 19.25
CA LYS A 91 10.85 -4.35 18.61
C LYS A 91 9.93 -3.19 18.22
N ILE A 92 9.30 -3.30 17.04
CA ILE A 92 8.43 -2.29 16.48
C ILE A 92 6.98 -2.79 16.31
N SER A 93 6.04 -1.87 16.28
CA SER A 93 4.77 -2.10 15.59
C SER A 93 4.98 -1.76 14.11
N LEU A 94 4.53 -2.62 13.20
CA LEU A 94 4.62 -2.38 11.77
C LEU A 94 3.22 -2.23 11.18
N MET A 95 3.00 -1.13 10.49
CA MET A 95 1.74 -0.86 9.77
C MET A 95 2.03 -0.76 8.29
N GLY A 96 1.33 -1.56 7.48
CA GLY A 96 1.37 -1.46 6.02
C GLY A 96 0.00 -1.13 5.46
N HIS A 97 -0.05 -0.19 4.51
CA HIS A 97 -1.25 0.19 3.79
C HIS A 97 -1.15 -0.23 2.32
N SER A 98 -2.21 -0.84 1.77
CA SER A 98 -2.25 -1.26 0.36
C SER A 98 -1.12 -2.24 0.05
N TYR A 99 -0.31 -1.99 -0.98
CA TYR A 99 0.92 -2.75 -1.26
C TYR A 99 1.83 -2.85 -0.02
N GLY A 100 1.95 -1.79 0.78
CA GLY A 100 2.72 -1.83 2.04
C GLY A 100 2.24 -2.92 3.01
N GLY A 101 0.98 -3.32 2.95
CA GLY A 101 0.46 -4.46 3.71
C GLY A 101 0.97 -5.81 3.18
N VAL A 102 1.24 -5.94 1.88
CA VAL A 102 1.94 -7.12 1.31
C VAL A 102 3.37 -7.17 1.86
N LEU A 103 4.07 -6.03 1.84
CA LEU A 103 5.42 -5.91 2.41
C LEU A 103 5.44 -6.22 3.90
N ALA A 104 4.47 -5.71 4.68
CA ALA A 104 4.36 -5.96 6.12
C ALA A 104 4.10 -7.45 6.44
N GLN A 105 3.30 -8.14 5.63
CA GLN A 105 3.12 -9.60 5.73
C GLN A 105 4.44 -10.33 5.45
N ALA A 106 5.14 -9.98 4.37
CA ALA A 106 6.43 -10.58 4.03
C ALA A 106 7.48 -10.35 5.14
N TYR A 107 7.52 -9.15 5.72
CA TYR A 107 8.35 -8.85 6.88
C TYR A 107 7.98 -9.74 8.08
N ALA A 108 6.69 -9.89 8.38
CA ALA A 108 6.24 -10.72 9.49
C ALA A 108 6.62 -12.20 9.29
N PHE A 109 6.59 -12.75 8.09
CA PHE A 109 7.03 -14.12 7.83
C PHE A 109 8.51 -14.34 8.15
N LYS A 110 9.36 -13.32 7.98
CA LYS A 110 10.81 -13.43 8.20
C LYS A 110 11.25 -12.93 9.57
N TYR A 111 10.66 -11.86 10.07
CA TYR A 111 11.13 -11.08 11.21
C TYR A 111 10.06 -10.84 12.30
N GLN A 112 9.01 -11.68 12.42
CA GLN A 112 7.96 -11.45 13.42
C GLN A 112 8.46 -11.39 14.86
N GLN A 113 9.62 -11.98 15.18
CA GLN A 113 10.26 -11.85 16.50
C GLN A 113 10.65 -10.41 16.84
N ASN A 114 10.80 -9.54 15.84
CA ASN A 114 11.11 -8.12 15.97
C ASN A 114 9.84 -7.25 16.01
N LEU A 115 8.66 -7.86 15.95
CA LEU A 115 7.37 -7.16 16.01
C LEU A 115 6.76 -7.23 17.41
N THR A 116 6.08 -6.15 17.79
CA THR A 116 5.12 -6.09 18.89
C THR A 116 3.68 -6.21 18.39
N HIS A 117 3.39 -5.57 17.24
CA HIS A 117 2.09 -5.59 16.58
C HIS A 117 2.28 -5.54 15.07
N LEU A 118 1.30 -6.08 14.35
CA LEU A 118 1.17 -5.97 12.90
C LEU A 118 -0.17 -5.33 12.56
N ILE A 119 -0.18 -4.34 11.64
CA ILE A 119 -1.39 -3.69 11.18
C ILE A 119 -1.43 -3.77 9.65
N LEU A 120 -2.46 -4.40 9.12
CA LEU A 120 -2.69 -4.64 7.70
C LEU A 120 -3.89 -3.81 7.26
N GLY A 121 -3.62 -2.69 6.58
CA GLY A 121 -4.63 -1.73 6.16
C GLY A 121 -4.93 -1.82 4.67
N GLY A 122 -6.19 -2.13 4.27
CA GLY A 122 -6.61 -2.12 2.87
C GLY A 122 -5.66 -2.87 1.94
N THR A 123 -5.40 -4.16 2.20
CA THR A 123 -4.35 -4.93 1.51
C THR A 123 -4.81 -6.32 1.08
N PHE A 124 -3.98 -7.00 0.33
CA PHE A 124 -4.22 -8.35 -0.14
C PHE A 124 -3.10 -9.32 0.28
N TYR A 125 -3.39 -10.61 0.17
CA TYR A 125 -2.47 -11.71 0.49
C TYR A 125 -2.15 -12.60 -0.71
N SER A 126 -2.87 -12.42 -1.81
CA SER A 126 -2.76 -13.22 -3.02
C SER A 126 -3.02 -12.35 -4.23
N THR A 127 -2.09 -12.34 -5.17
CA THR A 127 -2.26 -11.66 -6.45
C THR A 127 -3.32 -12.34 -7.30
N THR A 128 -3.45 -13.65 -7.22
CA THR A 128 -4.53 -14.39 -7.92
C THR A 128 -5.91 -13.91 -7.46
N GLU A 129 -6.12 -13.73 -6.16
CA GLU A 129 -7.39 -13.22 -5.64
C GLU A 129 -7.57 -11.73 -5.94
N MET A 130 -6.52 -10.92 -5.81
CA MET A 130 -6.58 -9.50 -6.13
C MET A 130 -6.92 -9.28 -7.62
N ASN A 131 -6.34 -10.02 -8.55
CA ASN A 131 -6.67 -9.94 -9.97
C ASN A 131 -8.14 -10.26 -10.27
N LYS A 132 -8.81 -11.10 -9.46
CA LYS A 132 -10.27 -11.31 -9.58
C LYS A 132 -11.04 -10.07 -9.15
N VAL A 133 -10.61 -9.43 -8.07
CA VAL A 133 -11.21 -8.18 -7.58
C VAL A 133 -11.05 -7.08 -8.63
N LEU A 134 -9.84 -6.86 -9.13
CA LEU A 134 -9.55 -5.86 -10.17
C LEU A 134 -10.39 -6.09 -11.44
N ALA A 135 -10.55 -7.35 -11.87
CA ALA A 135 -11.38 -7.69 -13.00
C ALA A 135 -12.88 -7.43 -12.75
N GLU A 136 -13.34 -7.54 -11.51
CA GLU A 136 -14.71 -7.18 -11.12
C GLU A 136 -14.91 -5.66 -11.10
N GLU A 137 -13.99 -4.92 -10.52
CA GLU A 137 -14.01 -3.46 -10.51
C GLU A 137 -14.04 -2.88 -11.91
N LYS A 138 -13.20 -3.40 -12.81
CA LYS A 138 -13.23 -3.06 -14.23
C LYS A 138 -14.61 -3.30 -14.85
N ARG A 139 -15.24 -4.45 -14.59
CA ARG A 139 -16.59 -4.75 -15.11
C ARG A 139 -17.66 -3.84 -14.56
N ASN A 140 -17.46 -3.30 -13.36
CA ASN A 140 -18.42 -2.39 -12.70
C ASN A 140 -18.28 -0.94 -13.14
N MET A 141 -17.31 -0.61 -13.99
CA MET A 141 -17.16 0.73 -14.55
C MET A 141 -18.43 1.17 -15.32
N PRO A 142 -18.73 2.48 -15.40
CA PRO A 142 -19.75 2.98 -16.30
C PRO A 142 -19.54 2.45 -17.73
N ALA A 143 -20.63 1.99 -18.38
CA ALA A 143 -20.53 1.27 -19.66
C ALA A 143 -19.80 2.06 -20.76
N GLU A 144 -19.95 3.39 -20.80
CA GLU A 144 -19.24 4.24 -21.76
C GLU A 144 -17.74 4.27 -21.47
N ALA A 145 -17.34 4.43 -20.20
CA ALA A 145 -15.95 4.43 -19.77
C ALA A 145 -15.29 3.08 -20.03
N LEU A 146 -15.96 1.98 -19.71
CA LEU A 146 -15.48 0.61 -19.97
C LEU A 146 -15.26 0.37 -21.47
N ASN A 147 -16.22 0.72 -22.32
CA ASN A 147 -16.08 0.56 -23.78
C ASN A 147 -14.92 1.37 -24.33
N ARG A 148 -14.70 2.58 -23.83
CA ARG A 148 -13.57 3.43 -24.23
C ARG A 148 -12.24 2.84 -23.74
N LEU A 149 -12.17 2.41 -22.48
CA LEU A 149 -11.00 1.75 -21.91
C LEU A 149 -10.61 0.51 -22.72
N GLU A 150 -11.56 -0.39 -22.99
CA GLU A 150 -11.32 -1.59 -23.80
C GLU A 150 -10.88 -1.28 -25.23
N THR A 151 -11.37 -0.16 -25.80
CA THR A 151 -10.92 0.30 -27.13
C THR A 151 -9.47 0.70 -27.10
N LEU A 152 -9.02 1.41 -26.05
CA LEU A 152 -7.61 1.77 -25.88
C LEU A 152 -6.74 0.52 -25.66
N GLU A 153 -7.20 -0.42 -24.85
CA GLU A 153 -6.49 -1.68 -24.63
C GLU A 153 -6.33 -2.49 -25.92
N LYS A 154 -7.41 -2.66 -26.72
CA LYS A 154 -7.37 -3.35 -28.02
C LYS A 154 -6.44 -2.66 -29.03
N ALA A 155 -6.28 -1.35 -28.92
CA ALA A 155 -5.35 -0.57 -29.74
C ALA A 155 -3.89 -0.59 -29.20
N GLY A 156 -3.66 -1.20 -28.03
CA GLY A 156 -2.35 -1.20 -27.36
C GLY A 156 -1.96 0.17 -26.80
N LEU A 157 -2.94 1.04 -26.52
CA LEU A 157 -2.73 2.42 -26.06
C LEU A 157 -2.84 2.54 -24.54
N PHE A 158 -2.50 1.51 -23.79
CA PHE A 158 -2.53 1.50 -22.32
C PHE A 158 -1.14 1.43 -21.71
N ASN A 159 -0.20 0.69 -22.32
CA ASN A 159 1.13 0.49 -21.73
C ASN A 159 2.30 0.56 -22.72
N LYS A 160 2.06 0.67 -24.03
CA LYS A 160 3.09 0.59 -25.09
C LYS A 160 3.25 1.87 -25.89
N GLY A 161 2.69 2.99 -25.44
CA GLY A 161 2.84 4.28 -26.10
C GLY A 161 4.07 5.05 -25.63
N LYS A 162 4.31 6.20 -26.27
CA LYS A 162 5.41 7.12 -25.91
C LYS A 162 5.36 7.61 -24.47
N ASP A 163 4.17 7.66 -23.87
CA ASP A 163 4.01 8.09 -22.48
C ASP A 163 4.43 7.00 -21.50
N TRP A 164 4.28 5.72 -21.91
CA TRP A 164 4.82 4.60 -21.16
C TRP A 164 6.35 4.54 -21.19
N GLU A 165 6.96 4.94 -22.31
CA GLU A 165 8.43 5.12 -22.37
C GLU A 165 8.94 6.15 -21.35
N LYS A 166 8.07 7.06 -20.92
CA LYS A 166 8.32 8.02 -19.82
C LYS A 166 7.96 7.46 -18.44
N GLY A 167 7.60 6.18 -18.34
CA GLY A 167 7.31 5.50 -17.09
C GLY A 167 5.88 5.64 -16.57
N ARG A 168 4.93 6.13 -17.35
CA ARG A 168 3.52 6.25 -16.92
C ARG A 168 2.55 5.80 -18.00
N TYR A 169 1.32 5.47 -17.60
CA TYR A 169 0.23 5.19 -18.55
C TYR A 169 -0.10 6.43 -19.40
N PRO A 170 -0.58 6.23 -20.65
CA PRO A 170 -1.16 7.31 -21.43
C PRO A 170 -2.27 8.03 -20.67
N ASP A 171 -2.31 9.35 -20.73
CA ASP A 171 -3.23 10.18 -19.93
C ASP A 171 -4.71 9.79 -20.11
N ASP A 172 -5.14 9.46 -21.33
CA ASP A 172 -6.54 9.04 -21.58
C ASP A 172 -6.88 7.71 -20.91
N TYR A 173 -5.96 6.74 -20.96
CA TYR A 173 -6.12 5.46 -20.29
C TYR A 173 -6.12 5.64 -18.76
N ALA A 174 -5.15 6.37 -18.25
CA ALA A 174 -5.03 6.62 -16.84
C ALA A 174 -6.26 7.33 -16.25
N LYS A 175 -6.81 8.33 -16.94
CA LYS A 175 -8.03 9.03 -16.51
C LYS A 175 -9.24 8.10 -16.40
N LEU A 176 -9.39 7.16 -17.33
CA LEU A 176 -10.47 6.17 -17.28
C LEU A 176 -10.24 5.15 -16.16
N ALA A 177 -9.04 4.56 -16.10
CA ALA A 177 -8.72 3.52 -15.14
C ALA A 177 -8.79 4.05 -13.70
N TRP A 178 -8.18 5.19 -13.42
CA TRP A 178 -8.17 5.78 -12.08
C TRP A 178 -9.47 6.54 -11.76
N GLY A 179 -9.99 7.34 -12.70
CA GLY A 179 -11.18 8.16 -12.48
C GLY A 179 -12.47 7.37 -12.39
N ASP A 180 -12.75 6.55 -13.39
CA ASP A 180 -13.99 5.78 -13.48
C ASP A 180 -13.86 4.36 -12.93
N GLY A 181 -12.64 3.82 -12.86
CA GLY A 181 -12.36 2.50 -12.33
C GLY A 181 -12.11 2.49 -10.83
N TYR A 182 -10.93 2.93 -10.38
CA TYR A 182 -10.54 2.84 -8.97
C TYR A 182 -11.16 3.89 -8.06
N PHE A 183 -11.36 5.11 -8.56
CA PHE A 183 -11.78 6.21 -7.69
C PHE A 183 -13.02 5.90 -6.83
N PRO A 184 -14.05 5.19 -7.33
CA PRO A 184 -15.22 4.80 -6.53
C PRO A 184 -14.88 3.92 -5.32
N TYR A 185 -13.76 3.20 -5.38
CA TYR A 185 -13.28 2.31 -4.31
C TYR A 185 -12.20 2.95 -3.43
N LEU A 186 -11.52 4.02 -3.93
CA LEU A 186 -10.53 4.74 -3.13
C LEU A 186 -11.18 5.58 -2.04
N TYR A 187 -12.27 6.29 -2.36
CA TYR A 187 -12.94 7.21 -1.45
C TYR A 187 -14.46 7.08 -1.52
N GLN A 188 -15.11 7.06 -0.37
CA GLN A 188 -16.57 7.25 -0.26
C GLN A 188 -16.94 8.73 -0.14
N HIS A 189 -16.06 9.51 0.48
CA HIS A 189 -16.25 10.95 0.68
C HIS A 189 -15.09 11.68 0.00
N ARG A 190 -15.31 12.11 -1.24
CA ARG A 190 -14.32 12.87 -2.00
C ARG A 190 -13.87 14.09 -1.20
N PRO A 191 -12.58 14.24 -0.87
CA PRO A 191 -12.10 15.44 -0.15
C PRO A 191 -12.31 16.72 -0.95
N ASP A 192 -12.23 16.64 -2.28
CA ASP A 192 -12.45 17.72 -3.23
C ASP A 192 -13.17 17.17 -4.47
N PRO A 193 -14.34 17.72 -4.87
CA PRO A 193 -15.03 17.31 -6.09
C PRO A 193 -14.22 17.58 -7.37
N ASN A 194 -13.22 18.47 -7.32
CA ASN A 194 -12.32 18.74 -8.43
C ASN A 194 -10.99 17.97 -8.30
N TYR A 195 -10.87 17.08 -7.34
CA TYR A 195 -9.69 16.26 -7.17
C TYR A 195 -9.45 15.44 -8.44
N ASP A 196 -8.29 15.68 -9.08
CA ASP A 196 -7.79 14.86 -10.17
C ASP A 196 -6.88 13.80 -9.54
N PRO A 197 -7.25 12.51 -9.61
CA PRO A 197 -6.40 11.44 -9.05
C PRO A 197 -5.00 11.39 -9.67
N LEU A 198 -4.81 12.03 -10.81
CA LEU A 198 -3.51 12.13 -11.50
C LEU A 198 -2.80 13.46 -11.20
N ALA A 199 -3.53 14.49 -10.71
CA ALA A 199 -2.95 15.75 -10.30
C ALA A 199 -2.10 15.54 -9.06
N GLY A 200 -0.83 15.85 -9.13
CA GLY A 200 0.11 15.67 -8.02
C GLY A 200 0.77 14.30 -7.95
N ASN A 201 0.49 13.40 -8.86
CA ASN A 201 1.17 12.10 -8.97
C ASN A 201 2.62 12.22 -9.51
N THR A 202 3.22 13.40 -9.31
CA THR A 202 4.62 13.69 -9.67
C THR A 202 5.62 12.93 -8.78
N THR A 203 5.14 12.36 -7.67
CA THR A 203 5.97 11.59 -6.73
C THR A 203 5.94 10.09 -6.98
N THR A 204 5.01 9.56 -7.80
CA THR A 204 4.97 8.13 -8.11
C THR A 204 6.18 7.73 -8.94
N SER A 205 6.86 6.69 -8.46
CA SER A 205 7.95 6.05 -9.19
C SER A 205 7.37 5.07 -10.22
N TRP A 206 7.18 5.53 -11.46
CA TRP A 206 6.55 4.73 -12.51
C TRP A 206 7.41 3.54 -12.97
N ASP A 207 8.75 3.66 -12.92
CA ASP A 207 9.63 2.54 -13.24
C ASP A 207 9.49 1.41 -12.22
N LEU A 208 9.42 1.77 -10.93
CA LEU A 208 9.13 0.82 -9.87
C LEU A 208 7.71 0.24 -10.02
N TYR A 209 6.71 1.10 -10.25
CA TYR A 209 5.33 0.66 -10.42
C TYR A 209 5.21 -0.38 -11.54
N ARG A 210 5.80 -0.09 -12.71
CA ARG A 210 5.83 -0.99 -13.85
C ARG A 210 6.52 -2.32 -13.55
N GLU A 211 7.66 -2.28 -12.87
CA GLU A 211 8.41 -3.49 -12.50
C GLU A 211 7.59 -4.39 -11.58
N MET A 212 6.90 -3.79 -10.62
CA MET A 212 6.21 -4.53 -9.56
C MET A 212 4.74 -4.84 -9.90
N TRP A 213 3.97 -3.84 -10.32
CA TRP A 213 2.56 -4.04 -10.69
C TRP A 213 2.45 -4.72 -12.06
N GLY A 214 3.17 -4.19 -13.04
CA GLY A 214 3.24 -4.77 -14.36
C GLY A 214 2.92 -3.80 -15.49
N SER A 215 2.76 -4.34 -16.69
CA SER A 215 2.62 -3.57 -17.93
C SER A 215 1.42 -3.94 -18.79
N ASP A 216 0.57 -4.89 -18.36
CA ASP A 216 -0.60 -5.35 -19.13
C ASP A 216 -1.90 -4.59 -18.78
N GLY A 217 -1.76 -3.38 -18.27
CA GLY A 217 -2.85 -2.49 -17.90
C GLY A 217 -3.03 -2.37 -16.39
N GLU A 218 -3.95 -1.51 -15.99
CA GLU A 218 -4.13 -1.17 -14.58
C GLU A 218 -4.85 -2.28 -13.80
N PHE A 219 -5.80 -2.97 -14.44
CA PHE A 219 -6.66 -3.96 -13.78
C PHE A 219 -6.08 -5.38 -13.77
N VAL A 220 -4.77 -5.52 -13.86
CA VAL A 220 -4.06 -6.78 -13.75
C VAL A 220 -2.68 -6.58 -13.16
N ILE A 221 -2.32 -7.42 -12.21
CA ILE A 221 -0.97 -7.45 -11.63
C ILE A 221 -0.21 -8.56 -12.35
N ASP A 222 0.71 -8.18 -13.24
CA ASP A 222 1.52 -9.11 -14.04
C ASP A 222 3.03 -8.87 -13.91
N GLY A 223 3.43 -7.84 -13.16
CA GLY A 223 4.81 -7.57 -12.76
C GLY A 223 5.36 -8.60 -11.76
N ASN A 224 6.41 -8.27 -11.04
CA ASN A 224 7.01 -9.22 -10.11
C ASN A 224 6.12 -9.54 -8.89
N LEU A 225 5.14 -8.68 -8.56
CA LEU A 225 4.11 -8.98 -7.55
C LEU A 225 3.20 -10.15 -7.94
N LYS A 226 3.19 -10.61 -9.20
CA LYS A 226 2.41 -11.78 -9.65
C LYS A 226 2.68 -13.05 -8.85
N SER A 227 3.82 -13.13 -8.17
CA SER A 227 4.22 -14.27 -7.34
C SER A 227 3.74 -14.18 -5.89
N VAL A 228 3.04 -13.11 -5.50
CA VAL A 228 2.52 -12.96 -4.14
C VAL A 228 1.35 -13.89 -3.90
N GLU A 229 1.61 -14.99 -3.16
CA GLU A 229 0.63 -15.99 -2.75
C GLU A 229 0.93 -16.39 -1.30
N TYR A 230 0.31 -15.69 -0.35
CA TYR A 230 0.61 -15.82 1.08
C TYR A 230 -0.43 -16.60 1.88
N LEU A 231 -1.52 -17.09 1.24
CA LEU A 231 -2.64 -17.74 1.92
C LEU A 231 -2.19 -18.80 2.94
N ASP A 232 -1.30 -19.70 2.51
CA ASP A 232 -0.83 -20.81 3.35
C ASP A 232 0.16 -20.35 4.44
N LYS A 233 0.77 -19.16 4.26
CA LYS A 233 1.72 -18.58 5.22
C LYS A 233 1.05 -17.75 6.31
N LEU A 234 -0.18 -17.26 6.09
CA LEU A 234 -0.87 -16.38 7.05
C LEU A 234 -1.00 -17.00 8.43
N SER A 235 -1.21 -18.33 8.51
CA SER A 235 -1.31 -19.03 9.79
C SER A 235 -0.01 -19.10 10.61
N SER A 236 1.13 -18.75 10.00
CA SER A 236 2.41 -18.64 10.69
C SER A 236 2.63 -17.30 11.40
N ILE A 237 1.75 -16.33 11.19
CA ILE A 237 1.78 -15.04 11.89
C ILE A 237 1.17 -15.25 13.28
N HIS A 238 1.97 -15.02 14.33
CA HIS A 238 1.56 -15.18 15.74
C HIS A 238 1.63 -13.87 16.52
N VAL A 239 2.17 -12.81 15.92
CA VAL A 239 2.19 -11.48 16.52
C VAL A 239 0.76 -10.90 16.55
N PRO A 240 0.37 -10.15 17.60
CA PRO A 240 -0.92 -9.47 17.63
C PRO A 240 -1.14 -8.68 16.33
N THR A 241 -2.23 -9.00 15.61
CA THR A 241 -2.50 -8.46 14.28
C THR A 241 -3.85 -7.77 14.21
N LEU A 242 -3.88 -6.57 13.62
CA LEU A 242 -5.10 -5.87 13.21
C LEU A 242 -5.21 -5.90 11.69
N VAL A 243 -6.32 -6.38 11.19
CA VAL A 243 -6.71 -6.23 9.78
C VAL A 243 -7.79 -5.15 9.72
N ILE A 244 -7.58 -4.09 8.95
CA ILE A 244 -8.48 -2.94 8.87
C ILE A 244 -8.65 -2.48 7.43
N CYS A 245 -9.90 -2.31 6.96
CA CYS A 245 -10.20 -1.79 5.62
C CYS A 245 -11.52 -1.02 5.62
N GLY A 246 -11.82 -0.30 4.56
CA GLY A 246 -13.14 0.27 4.32
C GLY A 246 -14.16 -0.80 3.90
N ASP A 247 -15.46 -0.50 4.02
CA ASP A 247 -16.53 -1.40 3.54
C ASP A 247 -16.68 -1.38 2.01
N HIS A 248 -16.06 -0.41 1.33
CA HIS A 248 -15.99 -0.24 -0.12
C HIS A 248 -14.55 -0.18 -0.63
N ASP A 249 -13.64 -0.85 0.06
CA ASP A 249 -12.21 -0.84 -0.24
C ASP A 249 -11.91 -1.55 -1.58
N GLU A 250 -10.99 -0.97 -2.39
CA GLU A 250 -10.53 -1.58 -3.65
C GLU A 250 -9.90 -2.97 -3.44
N SER A 251 -9.24 -3.20 -2.29
CA SER A 251 -8.73 -4.54 -1.96
C SER A 251 -9.83 -5.53 -1.58
N ASN A 252 -11.07 -5.12 -1.61
CA ASN A 252 -12.29 -5.83 -1.26
C ASN A 252 -12.28 -6.40 0.18
N PRO A 253 -13.26 -6.08 1.03
CA PRO A 253 -13.34 -6.56 2.41
C PRO A 253 -13.30 -8.10 2.57
N SER A 254 -13.60 -8.85 1.50
CA SER A 254 -13.50 -10.32 1.52
C SER A 254 -12.06 -10.80 1.72
N LEU A 255 -11.07 -10.11 1.14
CA LEU A 255 -9.65 -10.44 1.34
C LEU A 255 -9.23 -10.17 2.78
N SER A 256 -9.69 -9.06 3.37
CA SER A 256 -9.46 -8.75 4.78
C SER A 256 -10.09 -9.78 5.72
N ARG A 257 -11.30 -10.28 5.42
CA ARG A 257 -11.95 -11.36 6.19
C ARG A 257 -11.14 -12.65 6.12
N THR A 258 -10.65 -13.02 4.93
CA THR A 258 -9.81 -14.21 4.76
C THR A 258 -8.50 -14.10 5.56
N MET A 259 -7.83 -12.94 5.53
CA MET A 259 -6.64 -12.72 6.37
C MET A 259 -6.96 -12.89 7.85
N HIS A 260 -8.06 -12.30 8.33
CA HIS A 260 -8.50 -12.44 9.71
C HIS A 260 -8.79 -13.90 10.10
N GLU A 261 -9.46 -14.64 9.24
CA GLU A 261 -9.76 -16.05 9.48
C GLU A 261 -8.51 -16.94 9.56
N LYS A 262 -7.46 -16.58 8.79
CA LYS A 262 -6.21 -17.34 8.72
C LYS A 262 -5.17 -16.93 9.76
N ILE A 263 -5.19 -15.70 10.23
CA ILE A 263 -4.26 -15.20 11.26
C ILE A 263 -4.92 -15.36 12.63
N ALA A 264 -4.51 -16.39 13.37
CA ALA A 264 -5.10 -16.72 14.65
C ALA A 264 -4.97 -15.56 15.67
N GLY A 265 -6.07 -15.20 16.32
CA GLY A 265 -6.11 -14.13 17.33
C GLY A 265 -6.04 -12.71 16.75
N SER A 266 -6.07 -12.55 15.44
CA SER A 266 -6.16 -11.21 14.84
C SER A 266 -7.49 -10.53 15.17
N LYS A 267 -7.53 -9.20 15.03
CA LYS A 267 -8.75 -8.39 15.06
C LYS A 267 -9.08 -7.93 13.65
N LEU A 268 -10.38 -7.89 13.33
CA LEU A 268 -10.87 -7.33 12.06
C LEU A 268 -11.72 -6.10 12.33
N VAL A 269 -11.42 -5.03 11.60
CA VAL A 269 -12.25 -3.81 11.58
C VAL A 269 -12.59 -3.48 10.13
N ILE A 270 -13.89 -3.54 9.82
CA ILE A 270 -14.42 -3.00 8.56
C ILE A 270 -14.98 -1.63 8.87
N VAL A 271 -14.37 -0.59 8.35
CA VAL A 271 -14.75 0.81 8.59
C VAL A 271 -15.95 1.15 7.71
N PRO A 272 -17.10 1.49 8.29
CA PRO A 272 -18.30 1.77 7.49
C PRO A 272 -18.17 3.09 6.75
N GLN A 273 -18.78 3.16 5.56
CA GLN A 273 -18.76 4.36 4.70
C GLN A 273 -17.34 4.82 4.37
N ALA A 274 -16.48 3.89 4.04
CA ALA A 274 -15.09 4.16 3.72
C ALA A 274 -14.61 3.29 2.55
N GLY A 275 -13.81 3.89 1.69
CA GLY A 275 -13.06 3.20 0.64
C GLY A 275 -11.69 2.77 1.11
N HIS A 276 -10.78 2.61 0.15
CA HIS A 276 -9.38 2.24 0.38
C HIS A 276 -8.64 3.22 1.31
N MET A 277 -8.96 4.51 1.17
CA MET A 277 -8.42 5.56 2.03
C MET A 277 -9.30 5.76 3.28
N ALA A 278 -9.56 4.68 4.02
CA ALA A 278 -10.45 4.70 5.17
C ALA A 278 -10.03 5.68 6.27
N PHE A 279 -8.74 6.00 6.37
CA PHE A 279 -8.21 7.04 7.27
C PHE A 279 -8.54 8.47 6.79
N VAL A 280 -8.91 8.65 5.53
CA VAL A 280 -9.43 9.92 4.97
C VAL A 280 -10.93 10.01 5.16
N ASP A 281 -11.66 8.96 4.78
CA ASP A 281 -13.13 8.94 4.82
C ASP A 281 -13.66 8.96 6.26
N GLN A 282 -13.05 8.19 7.16
CA GLN A 282 -13.49 7.99 8.54
C GLN A 282 -12.31 8.12 9.53
N PRO A 283 -11.63 9.28 9.59
CA PRO A 283 -10.38 9.45 10.33
C PRO A 283 -10.52 9.11 11.82
N ASN A 284 -11.62 9.52 12.45
CA ASN A 284 -11.82 9.27 13.89
C ASN A 284 -11.98 7.78 14.19
N THR A 285 -12.75 7.05 13.38
CA THR A 285 -12.96 5.60 13.53
C THR A 285 -11.66 4.85 13.28
N TYR A 286 -10.95 5.20 12.22
CA TYR A 286 -9.69 4.56 11.83
C TYR A 286 -8.62 4.75 12.91
N ILE A 287 -8.34 6.00 13.30
CA ILE A 287 -7.33 6.33 14.32
C ILE A 287 -7.67 5.73 15.68
N LYS A 288 -8.97 5.74 16.06
CA LYS A 288 -9.40 5.08 17.30
C LYS A 288 -9.14 3.58 17.26
N SER A 289 -9.48 2.90 16.17
CA SER A 289 -9.29 1.45 16.03
C SER A 289 -7.81 1.06 16.13
N VAL A 290 -6.93 1.79 15.43
CA VAL A 290 -5.48 1.58 15.51
C VAL A 290 -4.95 1.86 16.93
N THR A 291 -5.36 3.00 17.52
CA THR A 291 -4.91 3.38 18.88
C THR A 291 -5.35 2.36 19.94
N ASP A 292 -6.60 1.89 19.88
CA ASP A 292 -7.13 0.92 20.85
C ASP A 292 -6.41 -0.43 20.71
N PHE A 293 -6.15 -0.85 19.47
CA PHE A 293 -5.40 -2.07 19.20
C PHE A 293 -3.96 -2.00 19.75
N LEU A 294 -3.23 -0.92 19.50
CA LEU A 294 -1.86 -0.73 20.00
C LEU A 294 -1.78 -0.67 21.54
N LYS A 295 -2.89 -0.34 22.21
CA LYS A 295 -3.02 -0.34 23.68
C LYS A 295 -3.52 -1.65 24.26
N GLY A 296 -3.71 -2.69 23.44
CA GLY A 296 -4.21 -3.99 23.87
C GLY A 296 -5.69 -4.00 24.30
N LYS A 297 -6.49 -3.09 23.77
CA LYS A 297 -7.93 -2.96 24.05
C LYS A 297 -8.79 -3.69 23.02
#